data_7047c6b0354fb885e9c7d40529a1de0f
#
_entry.id   7047c6b0354fb885e9c7d40529a1de0f
#
_cell.length_a   1.000
_cell.length_b   1.000
_cell.length_c   1.000
_cell.angle_alpha   90.00
_cell.angle_beta   90.00
_cell.angle_gamma   90.00
#
_symmetry.space_group_name_H-M   'P 1'
#
loop_
_entity.id
_entity.type
_entity.pdbx_description
1 polymer ?
#
loop_
_entity_poly.entity_id
_entity_poly.type
_entity_poly.pdbx_seq_one_letter_code
_entity_poly.pdbx_strand_id
1 'polypeptide(L)'
;MKRFIVSLSAAVAFGLAVTTTATAQAPGAAPAPAAAKPTGRVGVFNVAQVMRDYKKWQHYAAVMNQKRVVASGELAKLRNEIAEMQKRMTAEPLPTKQEEIMRAATAKQREFEDKEKGYRKALDEESAGYLKNLYSEIQQCVKAIVDLNGFDLVMAYPDAVSDEEKNSPLYYDLKLRPQAAMPFYVSTSADMTTTLIATLNNSFPAPTASAVTPAAATAPAPAK
;
A
#
# COMPACT_ATOMS: atom_id res chain seq x y z
N MET A 1 -7.86 -63.26 5.43
CA MET A 1 -7.04 -64.47 5.11
C MET A 1 -5.57 -64.09 5.12
N LYS A 2 -4.81 -64.90 5.90
CA LYS A 2 -3.35 -65.11 5.89
C LYS A 2 -2.47 -63.89 6.26
N ARG A 3 -1.94 -63.74 7.51
CA ARG A 3 -0.88 -64.54 8.20
C ARG A 3 0.44 -64.63 7.41
N PHE A 4 1.57 -64.13 7.99
CA PHE A 4 2.66 -64.84 8.67
C PHE A 4 3.78 -63.84 9.00
N ILE A 5 4.26 -63.66 10.21
CA ILE A 5 5.20 -64.40 11.07
C ILE A 5 6.67 -64.04 10.75
N VAL A 6 7.33 -63.33 11.69
CA VAL A 6 8.38 -63.70 12.68
C VAL A 6 9.78 -64.14 12.13
N SER A 7 10.82 -63.47 12.62
CA SER A 7 12.09 -64.01 13.09
C SER A 7 12.96 -62.85 13.60
N LEU A 8 13.31 -62.65 14.78
CA LEU A 8 14.09 -63.27 15.88
C LEU A 8 15.45 -63.85 15.49
N SER A 9 16.55 -63.17 15.89
CA SER A 9 17.89 -63.71 16.20
C SER A 9 18.74 -62.59 16.78
N ALA A 10 19.03 -62.52 18.01
CA ALA A 10 19.97 -63.16 18.90
C ALA A 10 21.45 -62.71 18.70
N ALA A 11 21.89 -61.91 19.64
CA ALA A 11 23.12 -61.80 20.42
C ALA A 11 24.46 -62.32 19.86
N VAL A 12 25.52 -61.53 19.98
CA VAL A 12 26.77 -61.93 20.61
C VAL A 12 27.53 -60.73 21.17
N ALA A 13 27.84 -60.76 22.45
CA ALA A 13 28.73 -59.86 23.16
C ALA A 13 30.18 -60.22 22.90
N PHE A 14 31.04 -59.22 22.65
CA PHE A 14 32.48 -59.36 22.85
C PHE A 14 32.99 -58.09 23.52
N GLY A 15 33.41 -58.26 24.78
CA GLY A 15 34.11 -57.26 25.54
C GLY A 15 35.56 -57.14 25.14
N LEU A 16 36.03 -55.94 24.94
CA LEU A 16 37.44 -55.56 25.04
C LEU A 16 37.55 -54.34 25.93
N ALA A 17 38.14 -54.60 27.09
CA ALA A 17 38.52 -53.52 27.98
C ALA A 17 39.80 -52.89 27.43
N VAL A 18 39.70 -51.63 27.02
CA VAL A 18 40.87 -50.77 26.77
C VAL A 18 40.94 -49.71 27.87
N THR A 19 41.90 -49.88 28.74
CA THR A 19 42.29 -48.86 29.72
C THR A 19 42.99 -47.72 29.02
N THR A 20 42.33 -46.63 28.82
CA THR A 20 42.95 -45.39 28.39
C THR A 20 43.19 -44.47 29.60
N THR A 21 44.47 -44.17 29.81
CA THR A 21 44.97 -43.21 30.76
C THR A 21 44.36 -41.83 30.55
N ALA A 22 43.63 -41.33 31.55
CA ALA A 22 43.09 -39.99 31.56
C ALA A 22 44.23 -39.00 31.71
N THR A 23 44.62 -38.28 30.69
CA THR A 23 45.35 -37.04 30.82
C THR A 23 44.35 -35.99 31.24
N ALA A 24 44.51 -35.47 32.46
CA ALA A 24 43.77 -34.31 32.96
C ALA A 24 44.15 -33.08 32.14
N GLN A 25 43.32 -32.74 31.19
CA GLN A 25 43.40 -31.52 30.43
C GLN A 25 42.65 -30.44 31.25
N ALA A 26 43.36 -29.40 31.70
CA ALA A 26 42.80 -28.27 32.39
C ALA A 26 41.61 -27.73 31.60
N PRO A 27 40.51 -27.29 32.26
CA PRO A 27 39.41 -26.70 31.58
C PRO A 27 39.79 -25.33 31.03
N GLY A 28 40.30 -25.31 29.79
CA GLY A 28 40.28 -24.09 28.99
C GLY A 28 38.80 -23.70 28.81
N ALA A 29 38.42 -22.55 29.34
CA ALA A 29 37.10 -22.00 29.14
C ALA A 29 36.79 -21.99 27.62
N ALA A 30 35.95 -22.92 27.21
CA ALA A 30 35.41 -22.88 25.86
C ALA A 30 34.72 -21.50 25.70
N PRO A 31 35.00 -20.74 24.61
CA PRO A 31 34.27 -19.51 24.36
C PRO A 31 32.79 -19.86 24.36
N ALA A 32 32.02 -19.17 25.19
CA ALA A 32 30.57 -19.33 25.22
C ALA A 32 30.06 -19.23 23.77
N PRO A 33 29.26 -20.20 23.27
CA PRO A 33 28.72 -20.13 21.91
C PRO A 33 28.02 -18.79 21.82
N ALA A 34 28.48 -17.93 20.89
CA ALA A 34 27.82 -16.69 20.58
C ALA A 34 26.35 -17.05 20.34
N ALA A 35 25.44 -16.48 21.14
CA ALA A 35 24.01 -16.75 21.03
C ALA A 35 23.64 -16.58 19.56
N ALA A 36 23.37 -17.68 18.88
CA ALA A 36 22.93 -17.67 17.49
C ALA A 36 21.70 -16.78 17.44
N LYS A 37 21.76 -15.69 16.66
CA LYS A 37 20.57 -14.86 16.42
C LYS A 37 19.47 -15.81 15.97
N PRO A 38 18.26 -15.76 16.56
CA PRO A 38 17.17 -16.59 16.10
C PRO A 38 16.93 -16.30 14.62
N THR A 39 17.26 -17.28 13.77
CA THR A 39 17.09 -17.18 12.30
C THR A 39 15.65 -17.48 11.96
N GLY A 40 15.09 -16.75 10.99
CA GLY A 40 13.74 -16.98 10.48
C GLY A 40 12.63 -16.18 11.16
N ARG A 41 12.94 -15.05 11.82
CA ARG A 41 11.89 -14.16 12.34
C ARG A 41 11.18 -13.44 11.20
N VAL A 42 9.86 -13.64 11.10
CA VAL A 42 9.01 -12.99 10.12
C VAL A 42 8.21 -11.90 10.81
N GLY A 43 8.31 -10.68 10.28
CA GLY A 43 7.43 -9.57 10.63
C GLY A 43 6.31 -9.44 9.59
N VAL A 44 5.13 -9.02 10.02
CA VAL A 44 4.02 -8.73 9.10
C VAL A 44 3.35 -7.42 9.47
N PHE A 45 2.75 -6.72 8.50
CA PHE A 45 1.93 -5.55 8.79
C PHE A 45 0.72 -5.46 7.85
N ASN A 46 -0.38 -4.95 8.40
CA ASN A 46 -1.60 -4.68 7.64
C ASN A 46 -1.48 -3.34 6.91
N VAL A 47 -1.28 -3.40 5.58
CA VAL A 47 -1.14 -2.21 4.75
C VAL A 47 -2.41 -1.35 4.73
N ALA A 48 -3.60 -1.95 4.81
CA ALA A 48 -4.86 -1.21 4.83
C ALA A 48 -4.98 -0.36 6.10
N GLN A 49 -4.56 -0.90 7.25
CA GLN A 49 -4.52 -0.15 8.50
C GLN A 49 -3.47 0.96 8.47
N VAL A 50 -2.28 0.69 7.92
CA VAL A 50 -1.25 1.73 7.72
C VAL A 50 -1.80 2.87 6.88
N MET A 51 -2.44 2.59 5.75
CA MET A 51 -3.04 3.60 4.87
C MET A 51 -4.15 4.40 5.57
N ARG A 52 -4.92 3.75 6.45
CA ARG A 52 -5.97 4.43 7.20
C ARG A 52 -5.43 5.34 8.30
N ASP A 53 -4.40 4.91 9.04
CA ASP A 53 -3.96 5.54 10.28
C ASP A 53 -2.69 6.41 10.12
N TYR A 54 -2.07 6.40 8.93
CA TYR A 54 -0.95 7.26 8.60
C TYR A 54 -1.44 8.69 8.22
N LYS A 55 -1.20 9.64 9.11
CA LYS A 55 -1.73 11.02 9.03
C LYS A 55 -1.32 11.77 7.77
N LYS A 56 -0.08 11.61 7.32
CA LYS A 56 0.40 12.25 6.09
C LYS A 56 -0.31 11.71 4.86
N TRP A 57 -0.59 10.42 4.82
CA TRP A 57 -1.38 9.83 3.75
C TRP A 57 -2.83 10.32 3.76
N GLN A 58 -3.46 10.42 4.94
CA GLN A 58 -4.80 11.00 5.08
C GLN A 58 -4.85 12.44 4.55
N HIS A 59 -3.81 13.24 4.85
CA HIS A 59 -3.69 14.60 4.31
C HIS A 59 -3.61 14.59 2.78
N TYR A 60 -2.78 13.74 2.17
CA TYR A 60 -2.68 13.63 0.72
C TYR A 60 -3.99 13.15 0.08
N ALA A 61 -4.66 12.19 0.68
CA ALA A 61 -5.97 11.72 0.22
C ALA A 61 -7.01 12.85 0.23
N ALA A 62 -7.03 13.67 1.28
CA ALA A 62 -7.90 14.84 1.36
C ALA A 62 -7.59 15.89 0.29
N VAL A 63 -6.31 16.21 0.07
CA VAL A 63 -5.86 17.14 -0.99
C VAL A 63 -6.27 16.64 -2.37
N MET A 64 -6.04 15.35 -2.66
CA MET A 64 -6.41 14.74 -3.94
C MET A 64 -7.93 14.74 -4.15
N ASN A 65 -8.70 14.45 -3.09
CA ASN A 65 -10.16 14.53 -3.17
C ASN A 65 -10.64 15.95 -3.46
N GLN A 66 -10.07 16.96 -2.79
CA GLN A 66 -10.40 18.36 -3.06
C GLN A 66 -10.10 18.76 -4.52
N LYS A 67 -8.96 18.35 -5.07
CA LYS A 67 -8.62 18.60 -6.48
C LYS A 67 -9.60 17.92 -7.44
N ARG A 68 -10.03 16.69 -7.14
CA ARG A 68 -11.06 16.00 -7.92
C ARG A 68 -12.41 16.74 -7.89
N VAL A 69 -12.80 17.24 -6.73
CA VAL A 69 -14.04 18.02 -6.58
C VAL A 69 -13.97 19.30 -7.42
N VAL A 70 -12.87 20.04 -7.36
CA VAL A 70 -12.67 21.25 -8.18
C VAL A 70 -12.71 20.93 -9.67
N ALA A 71 -11.95 19.93 -10.12
CA ALA A 71 -11.92 19.52 -11.52
C ALA A 71 -13.32 19.06 -12.01
N SER A 72 -14.03 18.26 -11.22
CA SER A 72 -15.40 17.82 -11.58
C SER A 72 -16.38 18.98 -11.66
N GLY A 73 -16.25 19.99 -10.78
CA GLY A 73 -17.06 21.20 -10.80
C GLY A 73 -16.84 22.04 -12.07
N GLU A 74 -15.58 22.19 -12.51
CA GLU A 74 -15.27 22.90 -13.74
C GLU A 74 -15.77 22.14 -15.00
N LEU A 75 -15.58 20.85 -15.02
CA LEU A 75 -16.10 20.01 -16.12
C LEU A 75 -17.63 20.03 -16.17
N ALA A 76 -18.30 20.04 -15.02
CA ALA A 76 -19.76 20.15 -14.96
C ALA A 76 -20.27 21.48 -15.53
N LYS A 77 -19.58 22.61 -15.26
CA LYS A 77 -19.90 23.92 -15.85
C LYS A 77 -19.84 23.88 -17.37
N LEU A 78 -18.72 23.37 -17.91
CA LEU A 78 -18.56 23.24 -19.37
C LEU A 78 -19.63 22.34 -20.00
N ARG A 79 -19.97 21.23 -19.34
CA ARG A 79 -21.04 20.33 -19.82
C ARG A 79 -22.40 21.03 -19.85
N ASN A 80 -22.71 21.85 -18.84
CA ASN A 80 -23.92 22.64 -18.80
C ASN A 80 -23.95 23.71 -19.90
N GLU A 81 -22.82 24.40 -20.14
CA GLU A 81 -22.71 25.37 -21.22
C GLU A 81 -22.95 24.73 -22.58
N ILE A 82 -22.37 23.55 -22.83
CA ILE A 82 -22.60 22.78 -24.07
C ILE A 82 -24.09 22.41 -24.22
N ALA A 83 -24.71 21.92 -23.14
CA ALA A 83 -26.11 21.55 -23.15
C ALA A 83 -27.03 22.76 -23.45
N GLU A 84 -26.72 23.94 -22.88
CA GLU A 84 -27.45 25.17 -23.16
C GLU A 84 -27.28 25.64 -24.63
N MET A 85 -26.06 25.52 -25.19
CA MET A 85 -25.82 25.80 -26.61
C MET A 85 -26.62 24.87 -27.51
N GLN A 86 -26.69 23.57 -27.18
CA GLN A 86 -27.50 22.61 -27.92
C GLN A 86 -29.01 22.94 -27.91
N LYS A 87 -29.52 23.33 -26.73
CA LYS A 87 -30.92 23.80 -26.64
C LYS A 87 -31.17 25.06 -27.47
N ARG A 88 -30.28 26.05 -27.43
CA ARG A 88 -30.37 27.27 -28.23
C ARG A 88 -30.33 26.96 -29.74
N MET A 89 -29.46 26.04 -30.15
CA MET A 89 -29.37 25.60 -31.55
C MET A 89 -30.70 25.02 -32.05
N THR A 90 -31.36 24.21 -31.20
CA THR A 90 -32.67 23.59 -31.57
C THR A 90 -33.78 24.62 -31.62
N ALA A 91 -33.72 25.69 -30.84
CA ALA A 91 -34.75 26.74 -30.80
C ALA A 91 -34.52 27.88 -31.83
N GLU A 92 -33.35 27.98 -32.44
CA GLU A 92 -33.00 29.03 -33.41
C GLU A 92 -33.61 28.75 -34.80
N PRO A 93 -34.39 29.64 -35.36
CA PRO A 93 -35.04 29.42 -36.66
C PRO A 93 -34.13 29.73 -37.86
N LEU A 94 -33.04 30.50 -37.68
CA LEU A 94 -32.17 30.94 -38.75
C LEU A 94 -30.99 29.98 -38.97
N PRO A 95 -30.81 29.36 -40.14
CA PRO A 95 -29.71 28.40 -40.40
C PRO A 95 -28.32 28.93 -40.16
N THR A 96 -28.07 30.20 -40.50
CA THR A 96 -26.79 30.85 -40.30
C THR A 96 -26.39 30.97 -38.83
N LYS A 97 -27.36 31.28 -37.96
CA LYS A 97 -27.16 31.33 -36.52
C LYS A 97 -27.02 29.93 -35.89
N GLN A 98 -27.73 28.95 -36.41
CA GLN A 98 -27.56 27.55 -36.02
C GLN A 98 -26.11 27.09 -36.28
N GLU A 99 -25.50 27.44 -37.42
CA GLU A 99 -24.12 27.11 -37.71
C GLU A 99 -23.14 27.80 -36.76
N GLU A 100 -23.35 29.05 -36.41
CA GLU A 100 -22.53 29.79 -35.41
C GLU A 100 -22.56 29.10 -34.04
N ILE A 101 -23.79 28.76 -33.58
CA ILE A 101 -23.98 28.06 -32.30
C ILE A 101 -23.29 26.68 -32.35
N MET A 102 -23.43 25.95 -33.45
CA MET A 102 -22.83 24.63 -33.63
C MET A 102 -21.27 24.73 -33.59
N ARG A 103 -20.69 25.72 -34.25
CA ARG A 103 -19.21 25.95 -34.17
C ARG A 103 -18.75 26.27 -32.76
N ALA A 104 -19.51 27.13 -32.05
CA ALA A 104 -19.21 27.47 -30.64
C ALA A 104 -19.36 26.25 -29.72
N ALA A 105 -20.42 25.43 -29.89
CA ALA A 105 -20.61 24.19 -29.14
C ALA A 105 -19.48 23.17 -29.39
N THR A 106 -19.05 23.05 -30.65
CA THR A 106 -17.92 22.18 -31.02
C THR A 106 -16.62 22.65 -30.38
N ALA A 107 -16.35 23.96 -30.35
CA ALA A 107 -15.18 24.52 -29.69
C ALA A 107 -15.20 24.24 -28.17
N LYS A 108 -16.40 24.39 -27.53
CA LYS A 108 -16.58 24.09 -26.10
C LYS A 108 -16.46 22.61 -25.82
N GLN A 109 -16.91 21.74 -26.71
CA GLN A 109 -16.73 20.29 -26.58
C GLN A 109 -15.25 19.91 -26.60
N ARG A 110 -14.46 20.49 -27.48
CA ARG A 110 -12.99 20.30 -27.50
C ARG A 110 -12.34 20.81 -26.22
N GLU A 111 -12.74 21.99 -25.75
CA GLU A 111 -12.25 22.53 -24.48
C GLU A 111 -12.55 21.58 -23.30
N PHE A 112 -13.74 21.00 -23.26
CA PHE A 112 -14.11 20.00 -22.25
C PHE A 112 -13.21 18.76 -22.31
N GLU A 113 -13.00 18.20 -23.52
CA GLU A 113 -12.18 16.99 -23.72
C GLU A 113 -10.72 17.24 -23.34
N ASP A 114 -10.16 18.39 -23.74
CA ASP A 114 -8.78 18.78 -23.41
C ASP A 114 -8.61 18.98 -21.90
N LYS A 115 -9.54 19.66 -21.24
CA LYS A 115 -9.52 19.83 -19.78
C LYS A 115 -9.68 18.51 -19.04
N GLU A 116 -10.63 17.65 -19.46
CA GLU A 116 -10.81 16.33 -18.85
C GLU A 116 -9.53 15.50 -18.92
N LYS A 117 -8.90 15.46 -20.09
CA LYS A 117 -7.62 14.77 -20.29
C LYS A 117 -6.49 15.38 -19.45
N GLY A 118 -6.43 16.72 -19.41
CA GLY A 118 -5.45 17.45 -18.61
C GLY A 118 -5.59 17.16 -17.11
N TYR A 119 -6.80 17.24 -16.57
CA TYR A 119 -7.05 16.94 -15.15
C TYR A 119 -6.76 15.48 -14.80
N ARG A 120 -7.17 14.54 -15.64
CA ARG A 120 -6.87 13.12 -15.44
C ARG A 120 -5.35 12.92 -15.36
N LYS A 121 -4.62 13.41 -16.35
CA LYS A 121 -3.15 13.28 -16.38
C LYS A 121 -2.49 13.90 -15.15
N ALA A 122 -2.86 15.12 -14.78
CA ALA A 122 -2.29 15.81 -13.62
C ALA A 122 -2.58 15.07 -12.29
N LEU A 123 -3.81 14.57 -12.11
CA LEU A 123 -4.20 13.80 -10.94
C LEU A 123 -3.47 12.46 -10.86
N ASP A 124 -3.29 11.77 -12.00
CA ASP A 124 -2.59 10.49 -12.06
C ASP A 124 -1.10 10.66 -11.75
N GLU A 125 -0.45 11.68 -12.31
CA GLU A 125 0.97 11.99 -12.07
C GLU A 125 1.21 12.35 -10.60
N GLU A 126 0.34 13.19 -10.03
CA GLU A 126 0.45 13.59 -8.62
C GLU A 126 0.19 12.41 -7.69
N SER A 127 -0.84 11.60 -7.98
CA SER A 127 -1.14 10.37 -7.21
C SER A 127 0.02 9.38 -7.24
N ALA A 128 0.64 9.18 -8.40
CA ALA A 128 1.83 8.34 -8.54
C ALA A 128 3.01 8.87 -7.70
N GLY A 129 3.19 10.20 -7.66
CA GLY A 129 4.19 10.84 -6.81
C GLY A 129 3.95 10.57 -5.31
N TYR A 130 2.72 10.70 -4.83
CA TYR A 130 2.37 10.40 -3.44
C TYR A 130 2.57 8.92 -3.09
N LEU A 131 2.19 8.01 -3.98
CA LEU A 131 2.40 6.57 -3.78
C LEU A 131 3.88 6.21 -3.71
N LYS A 132 4.71 6.80 -4.58
CA LYS A 132 6.16 6.59 -4.55
C LYS A 132 6.77 7.07 -3.23
N ASN A 133 6.37 8.25 -2.75
CA ASN A 133 6.85 8.80 -1.49
C ASN A 133 6.41 7.93 -0.31
N LEU A 134 5.13 7.53 -0.27
CA LEU A 134 4.58 6.64 0.73
C LEU A 134 5.36 5.32 0.81
N TYR A 135 5.61 4.69 -0.34
CA TYR A 135 6.38 3.44 -0.40
C TYR A 135 7.79 3.62 0.17
N SER A 136 8.48 4.70 -0.20
CA SER A 136 9.82 5.01 0.30
C SER A 136 9.84 5.24 1.82
N GLU A 137 8.85 5.95 2.35
CA GLU A 137 8.71 6.22 3.79
C GLU A 137 8.41 4.94 4.58
N ILE A 138 7.50 4.09 4.09
CA ILE A 138 7.24 2.77 4.67
C ILE A 138 8.51 1.93 4.67
N GLN A 139 9.24 1.88 3.55
CA GLN A 139 10.46 1.10 3.44
C GLN A 139 11.53 1.55 4.45
N GLN A 140 11.71 2.85 4.64
CA GLN A 140 12.65 3.39 5.61
C GLN A 140 12.26 3.02 7.05
N CYS A 141 10.98 3.16 7.41
CA CYS A 141 10.50 2.79 8.74
C CYS A 141 10.57 1.28 8.98
N VAL A 142 10.21 0.47 8.00
CA VAL A 142 10.33 -1.00 8.07
C VAL A 142 11.78 -1.39 8.29
N LYS A 143 12.74 -0.78 7.55
CA LYS A 143 14.16 -1.05 7.73
C LYS A 143 14.61 -0.74 9.15
N ALA A 144 14.24 0.42 9.71
CA ALA A 144 14.60 0.78 11.09
C ALA A 144 14.02 -0.22 12.11
N ILE A 145 12.79 -0.68 11.93
CA ILE A 145 12.15 -1.67 12.81
C ILE A 145 12.83 -3.04 12.68
N VAL A 146 13.20 -3.44 11.47
CA VAL A 146 13.92 -4.69 11.19
C VAL A 146 15.28 -4.68 11.88
N ASP A 147 16.04 -3.59 11.75
CA ASP A 147 17.37 -3.46 12.35
C ASP A 147 17.31 -3.53 13.91
N LEU A 148 16.23 -3.01 14.52
CA LEU A 148 16.03 -3.04 15.96
C LEU A 148 15.54 -4.40 16.48
N ASN A 149 14.67 -5.09 15.74
CA ASN A 149 13.99 -6.29 16.22
C ASN A 149 14.56 -7.59 15.65
N GLY A 150 15.45 -7.53 14.68
CA GLY A 150 16.09 -8.70 14.06
C GLY A 150 15.09 -9.56 13.26
N PHE A 151 14.23 -8.94 12.47
CA PHE A 151 13.43 -9.67 11.48
C PHE A 151 14.26 -10.00 10.25
N ASP A 152 14.07 -11.20 9.70
CA ASP A 152 14.75 -11.64 8.47
C ASP A 152 13.87 -11.41 7.23
N LEU A 153 12.55 -11.38 7.42
CA LEU A 153 11.56 -11.15 6.38
C LEU A 153 10.42 -10.29 6.91
N VAL A 154 9.98 -9.31 6.12
CA VAL A 154 8.76 -8.54 6.42
C VAL A 154 7.79 -8.66 5.26
N MET A 155 6.53 -8.99 5.56
CA MET A 155 5.46 -9.10 4.59
C MET A 155 4.35 -8.09 4.87
N ALA A 156 3.92 -7.39 3.84
CA ALA A 156 2.71 -6.57 3.87
C ALA A 156 1.51 -7.39 3.41
N TYR A 157 0.39 -7.24 4.07
CA TYR A 157 -0.87 -7.87 3.65
C TYR A 157 -2.04 -6.88 3.77
N PRO A 158 -3.03 -6.93 2.87
CA PRO A 158 -4.28 -6.22 3.04
C PRO A 158 -5.19 -7.04 3.95
N ASP A 159 -5.78 -6.42 4.98
CA ASP A 159 -6.78 -7.07 5.81
C ASP A 159 -7.85 -6.07 6.25
N ALA A 160 -9.01 -6.57 6.63
CA ALA A 160 -10.08 -5.77 7.18
C ALA A 160 -9.62 -5.04 8.45
N VAL A 161 -10.04 -3.82 8.58
CA VAL A 161 -9.61 -2.91 9.65
C VAL A 161 -10.71 -2.68 10.66
N SER A 162 -11.98 -2.74 10.22
CA SER A 162 -13.14 -2.61 11.10
C SER A 162 -13.86 -3.93 11.28
N ASP A 163 -14.66 -4.02 12.34
CA ASP A 163 -15.45 -5.23 12.59
C ASP A 163 -16.57 -5.40 11.57
N GLU A 164 -17.10 -4.30 11.01
CA GLU A 164 -18.08 -4.34 9.93
C GLU A 164 -17.46 -4.96 8.66
N GLU A 165 -16.22 -4.58 8.32
CA GLU A 165 -15.50 -5.17 7.19
C GLU A 165 -15.24 -6.66 7.40
N LYS A 166 -14.83 -7.08 8.63
CA LYS A 166 -14.57 -8.48 8.97
C LYS A 166 -15.83 -9.34 8.90
N ASN A 167 -17.00 -8.77 9.21
CA ASN A 167 -18.27 -9.48 9.16
C ASN A 167 -18.91 -9.51 7.75
N SER A 168 -18.27 -8.87 6.76
CA SER A 168 -18.75 -8.88 5.39
C SER A 168 -18.53 -10.25 4.73
N PRO A 169 -19.51 -10.78 3.96
CA PRO A 169 -19.32 -11.99 3.16
C PRO A 169 -18.16 -11.88 2.17
N LEU A 170 -17.90 -10.68 1.66
CA LEU A 170 -16.79 -10.39 0.74
C LEU A 170 -15.43 -10.62 1.41
N TYR A 171 -15.32 -10.35 2.72
CA TYR A 171 -14.10 -10.60 3.47
C TYR A 171 -13.75 -12.09 3.52
N TYR A 172 -14.73 -12.94 3.81
CA TYR A 172 -14.53 -14.39 3.83
C TYR A 172 -14.17 -14.94 2.45
N ASP A 173 -14.85 -14.47 1.40
CA ASP A 173 -14.53 -14.86 0.01
C ASP A 173 -13.08 -14.47 -0.34
N LEU A 174 -12.66 -13.26 0.03
CA LEU A 174 -11.29 -12.79 -0.20
C LEU A 174 -10.24 -13.64 0.56
N LYS A 175 -10.51 -13.97 1.82
CA LYS A 175 -9.61 -14.80 2.66
C LYS A 175 -9.46 -16.22 2.13
N LEU A 176 -10.49 -16.76 1.50
CA LEU A 176 -10.49 -18.14 0.98
C LEU A 176 -9.93 -18.23 -0.44
N ARG A 177 -9.62 -17.10 -1.10
CA ARG A 177 -8.99 -17.15 -2.44
C ARG A 177 -7.52 -17.52 -2.35
N PRO A 178 -7.05 -18.55 -3.07
CA PRO A 178 -5.66 -19.03 -3.00
C PRO A 178 -4.62 -18.00 -3.41
N GLN A 179 -5.02 -17.02 -4.22
CA GLN A 179 -4.14 -15.96 -4.74
C GLN A 179 -3.97 -14.78 -3.76
N ALA A 180 -4.79 -14.69 -2.73
CA ALA A 180 -4.62 -13.67 -1.71
C ALA A 180 -3.49 -14.11 -0.76
N ALA A 181 -2.34 -13.45 -0.83
CA ALA A 181 -1.25 -13.63 0.14
C ALA A 181 -1.63 -13.02 1.50
N MET A 182 -2.73 -13.51 2.07
CA MET A 182 -3.26 -13.05 3.36
C MET A 182 -2.99 -14.10 4.41
N PRO A 183 -2.36 -13.75 5.54
CA PRO A 183 -2.14 -14.69 6.62
C PRO A 183 -3.49 -15.08 7.26
N PHE A 184 -3.68 -16.37 7.53
CA PHE A 184 -4.83 -16.86 8.31
C PHE A 184 -4.73 -16.45 9.78
N TYR A 185 -3.51 -16.38 10.29
CA TYR A 185 -3.20 -16.04 11.66
C TYR A 185 -1.93 -15.21 11.73
N VAL A 186 -1.96 -14.17 12.54
CA VAL A 186 -0.80 -13.33 12.86
C VAL A 186 -0.67 -13.27 14.38
N SER A 187 0.48 -13.69 14.91
CA SER A 187 0.76 -13.53 16.32
C SER A 187 1.09 -12.05 16.63
N THR A 188 0.79 -11.62 17.83
CA THR A 188 1.10 -10.25 18.29
C THR A 188 2.60 -9.94 18.25
N SER A 189 3.46 -10.95 18.37
CA SER A 189 4.91 -10.82 18.28
C SER A 189 5.42 -10.64 16.84
N ALA A 190 4.65 -11.06 15.84
CA ALA A 190 4.96 -10.90 14.43
C ALA A 190 4.31 -9.64 13.83
N ASP A 191 3.23 -9.15 14.43
CA ASP A 191 2.50 -7.96 13.96
C ASP A 191 3.24 -6.68 14.35
N MET A 192 3.78 -6.00 13.34
CA MET A 192 4.47 -4.72 13.50
C MET A 192 3.61 -3.51 13.05
N THR A 193 2.34 -3.70 12.75
CA THR A 193 1.45 -2.66 12.19
C THR A 193 1.42 -1.41 13.06
N THR A 194 1.13 -1.54 14.34
CA THR A 194 1.02 -0.41 15.27
C THR A 194 2.36 0.33 15.43
N THR A 195 3.46 -0.42 15.54
CA THR A 195 4.80 0.14 15.64
C THR A 195 5.17 0.89 14.37
N LEU A 196 4.85 0.34 13.21
CA LEU A 196 5.10 0.98 11.91
C LEU A 196 4.31 2.29 11.78
N ILE A 197 3.02 2.30 12.13
CA ILE A 197 2.19 3.52 12.10
C ILE A 197 2.75 4.60 13.03
N ALA A 198 3.13 4.23 14.24
CA ALA A 198 3.73 5.16 15.18
C ALA A 198 5.05 5.74 14.64
N THR A 199 5.91 4.90 14.09
CA THR A 199 7.19 5.32 13.50
C THR A 199 6.98 6.24 12.29
N LEU A 200 6.05 5.91 11.40
CA LEU A 200 5.69 6.74 10.24
C LEU A 200 5.19 8.12 10.68
N ASN A 201 4.25 8.17 11.62
CA ASN A 201 3.68 9.44 12.09
C ASN A 201 4.70 10.32 12.84
N ASN A 202 5.70 9.72 13.48
CA ASN A 202 6.76 10.43 14.16
C ASN A 202 7.85 10.91 13.20
N SER A 203 8.29 10.04 12.27
CA SER A 203 9.38 10.35 11.34
C SER A 203 8.94 11.23 10.16
N PHE A 204 7.69 11.10 9.75
CA PHE A 204 7.11 11.80 8.60
C PHE A 204 5.75 12.43 8.96
N PRO A 205 5.72 13.48 9.78
CA PRO A 205 4.47 14.11 10.18
C PRO A 205 3.72 14.69 8.98
N ALA A 206 2.39 14.77 9.09
CA ALA A 206 1.58 15.43 8.09
C ALA A 206 1.98 16.92 7.96
N PRO A 207 1.96 17.51 6.75
CA PRO A 207 2.16 18.94 6.58
C PRO A 207 1.15 19.71 7.42
N THR A 208 1.63 20.73 8.15
CA THR A 208 0.73 21.64 8.85
C THR A 208 -0.04 22.48 7.84
N ALA A 209 -1.30 22.79 8.11
CA ALA A 209 -2.21 23.49 7.20
C ALA A 209 -1.71 24.86 6.67
N SER A 210 -0.64 25.40 7.24
CA SER A 210 -0.01 26.67 6.81
C SER A 210 0.86 26.55 5.55
N ALA A 211 1.14 25.36 5.01
CA ALA A 211 2.04 25.16 3.88
C ALA A 211 1.32 25.02 2.52
N VAL A 212 0.01 25.10 2.49
CA VAL A 212 -0.74 25.12 1.22
C VAL A 212 -0.90 26.55 0.75
N THR A 213 0.19 27.15 0.28
CA THR A 213 0.08 28.31 -0.60
C THR A 213 -0.51 27.80 -1.92
N PRO A 214 -1.68 28.28 -2.37
CA PRO A 214 -2.16 27.93 -3.71
C PRO A 214 -1.09 28.40 -4.69
N ALA A 215 -0.50 27.50 -5.46
CA ALA A 215 0.33 27.86 -6.58
C ALA A 215 -0.50 28.82 -7.45
N ALA A 216 -0.11 30.10 -7.46
CA ALA A 216 -0.73 31.11 -8.29
C ALA A 216 -0.73 30.55 -9.72
N ALA A 217 -1.92 30.43 -10.29
CA ALA A 217 -2.10 30.08 -11.70
C ALA A 217 -1.32 31.12 -12.50
N THR A 218 -0.16 30.74 -13.01
CA THR A 218 0.63 31.53 -13.94
C THR A 218 -0.20 31.60 -15.21
N ALA A 219 -0.90 32.72 -15.41
CA ALA A 219 -1.58 33.01 -16.64
C ALA A 219 -0.53 33.02 -17.77
N PRO A 220 -0.79 32.37 -18.92
CA PRO A 220 0.10 32.48 -20.07
C PRO A 220 0.16 33.94 -20.53
N ALA A 221 1.40 34.44 -20.71
CA ALA A 221 1.63 35.77 -21.23
C ALA A 221 1.02 35.89 -22.64
N PRO A 222 0.44 37.04 -23.00
CA PRO A 222 -0.09 37.27 -24.34
C PRO A 222 1.07 37.26 -25.35
N ALA A 223 0.95 36.42 -26.39
CA ALA A 223 1.84 36.42 -27.52
C ALA A 223 1.72 37.77 -28.27
N LYS A 224 2.89 38.39 -28.54
CA LYS A 224 3.02 39.54 -29.44
C LYS A 224 2.99 39.05 -30.88
#